data_824b44ae5ce4d883f21e3490bd3fcbbc
#
_entry.id   824b44ae5ce4d883f21e3490bd3fcbbc
#
_cell.length_a   1.000
_cell.length_b   1.000
_cell.length_c   1.000
_cell.angle_alpha   90.00
_cell.angle_beta   90.00
_cell.angle_gamma   90.00
#
_symmetry.space_group_name_H-M   'P 1'
#
loop_
_entity.id
_entity.type
_entity.pdbx_description
1 polymer ?
#
loop_
_entity_poly.entity_id
_entity_poly.type
_entity_poly.pdbx_seq_one_letter_code
_entity_poly.pdbx_strand_id
1 'polypeptide(L)'
;MQKITLFLLVLLLNSCQQSHEKASTQTSEKTKQAAIATPLTMEQAPDRKWVIMDSKKTTLYEVFIYDNGPDYAADGLIRVVKNGKIGYADAKTYAIVIEPQFDCAYPFENGKAKVSNQCQTVKEGEYSVWTSEVWKYVDKQGKF
;
A
#
# COMPACT_ATOMS: atom_id res chain seq x y z
N MET A 1 78.99 -44.86 -21.45
CA MET A 1 78.52 -44.91 -22.85
C MET A 1 77.25 -44.09 -22.93
N GLN A 2 77.32 -42.82 -23.26
CA GLN A 2 76.92 -42.24 -24.54
C GLN A 2 75.48 -42.59 -24.89
N LYS A 3 74.54 -41.63 -24.86
CA LYS A 3 74.29 -40.75 -26.01
C LYS A 3 73.45 -39.52 -25.60
N ILE A 4 74.03 -38.39 -25.98
CA ILE A 4 73.39 -37.10 -26.17
C ILE A 4 72.35 -37.20 -27.27
N THR A 5 71.17 -36.67 -27.07
CA THR A 5 70.37 -36.21 -28.20
C THR A 5 69.67 -34.90 -27.81
N LEU A 6 70.20 -33.88 -28.34
CA LEU A 6 69.74 -32.54 -28.48
C LEU A 6 68.56 -32.50 -29.45
N PHE A 7 67.44 -31.96 -29.08
CA PHE A 7 66.43 -31.47 -30.03
C PHE A 7 65.56 -30.40 -29.43
N LEU A 8 65.94 -29.28 -29.80
CA LEU A 8 65.26 -28.25 -30.62
C LEU A 8 64.13 -27.49 -29.93
N LEU A 9 64.56 -26.36 -29.55
CA LEU A 9 63.83 -25.13 -29.25
C LEU A 9 62.77 -24.83 -30.32
N VAL A 10 61.51 -24.86 -29.96
CA VAL A 10 60.48 -24.19 -30.73
C VAL A 10 59.81 -23.16 -29.81
N LEU A 11 60.23 -21.94 -29.96
CA LEU A 11 59.56 -20.76 -29.49
C LEU A 11 58.27 -20.58 -30.31
N LEU A 12 57.14 -20.90 -29.77
CA LEU A 12 55.88 -20.38 -30.24
C LEU A 12 55.38 -19.36 -29.21
N LEU A 13 55.59 -18.12 -29.58
CA LEU A 13 54.94 -16.95 -29.01
C LEU A 13 53.43 -17.09 -29.26
N ASN A 14 52.71 -17.58 -28.29
CA ASN A 14 51.27 -17.38 -28.28
C ASN A 14 50.94 -16.23 -27.32
N SER A 15 50.63 -15.14 -27.98
CA SER A 15 50.05 -13.94 -27.44
C SER A 15 48.92 -14.29 -26.44
N CYS A 16 49.20 -13.97 -25.19
CA CYS A 16 48.18 -14.03 -24.13
C CYS A 16 47.21 -12.88 -24.37
N GLN A 17 46.12 -13.21 -25.04
CA GLN A 17 44.97 -12.31 -25.16
C GLN A 17 44.20 -12.39 -23.87
N GLN A 18 44.51 -11.47 -22.96
CA GLN A 18 43.72 -11.24 -21.77
C GLN A 18 42.32 -10.71 -22.20
N SER A 19 41.37 -11.60 -22.39
CA SER A 19 39.98 -11.24 -22.39
C SER A 19 39.61 -10.85 -20.96
N HIS A 20 39.51 -9.55 -20.73
CA HIS A 20 38.81 -8.97 -19.59
C HIS A 20 37.32 -9.42 -19.69
N GLU A 21 37.01 -10.50 -19.04
CA GLU A 21 35.65 -10.89 -18.73
C GLU A 21 35.15 -9.91 -17.67
N LYS A 22 34.56 -8.81 -18.14
CA LYS A 22 33.72 -7.96 -17.31
C LYS A 22 32.56 -8.85 -16.82
N ALA A 23 32.63 -9.25 -15.57
CA ALA A 23 31.48 -9.70 -14.83
C ALA A 23 30.45 -8.56 -14.88
N SER A 24 29.53 -8.64 -15.82
CA SER A 24 28.33 -7.83 -15.82
C SER A 24 27.47 -8.37 -14.69
N THR A 25 27.56 -7.73 -13.54
CA THR A 25 26.56 -7.80 -12.51
C THR A 25 25.26 -7.31 -13.15
N GLN A 26 24.46 -8.24 -13.65
CA GLN A 26 23.07 -7.95 -13.96
C GLN A 26 22.38 -7.69 -12.63
N THR A 27 22.41 -6.44 -12.21
CA THR A 27 21.42 -5.91 -11.28
C THR A 27 20.08 -6.11 -11.96
N SER A 28 19.38 -7.15 -11.54
CA SER A 28 18.00 -7.36 -11.86
C SER A 28 17.22 -6.19 -11.28
N GLU A 29 17.15 -5.10 -12.03
CA GLU A 29 16.11 -4.10 -11.83
C GLU A 29 14.80 -4.81 -12.08
N LYS A 30 14.23 -5.32 -10.99
CA LYS A 30 12.85 -5.70 -10.90
C LYS A 30 12.04 -4.43 -11.14
N THR A 31 11.88 -4.08 -12.39
CA THR A 31 10.89 -3.09 -12.83
C THR A 31 9.56 -3.59 -12.29
N LYS A 32 9.17 -3.04 -11.15
CA LYS A 32 7.85 -3.18 -10.59
C LYS A 32 6.93 -2.49 -11.58
N GLN A 33 6.55 -3.24 -12.62
CA GLN A 33 5.54 -2.83 -13.57
C GLN A 33 4.33 -2.49 -12.72
N ALA A 34 4.07 -1.20 -12.56
CA ALA A 34 2.88 -0.72 -11.89
C ALA A 34 1.73 -1.34 -12.68
N ALA A 35 1.12 -2.38 -12.11
CA ALA A 35 -0.13 -2.88 -12.62
C ALA A 35 -1.03 -1.66 -12.74
N ILE A 36 -1.55 -1.39 -13.94
CA ILE A 36 -2.52 -0.33 -14.16
C ILE A 36 -3.67 -0.67 -13.24
N ALA A 37 -3.71 -0.02 -12.08
CA ALA A 37 -4.73 -0.26 -11.09
C ALA A 37 -6.06 0.03 -11.78
N THR A 38 -6.92 -0.96 -11.84
CA THR A 38 -8.26 -0.80 -12.41
C THR A 38 -8.95 0.32 -11.65
N PRO A 39 -9.51 1.35 -12.34
CA PRO A 39 -10.09 2.48 -11.66
C PRO A 39 -11.23 2.02 -10.74
N LEU A 40 -11.19 2.49 -9.50
CA LEU A 40 -12.24 2.29 -8.52
C LEU A 40 -13.28 3.41 -8.66
N THR A 41 -14.54 3.10 -8.38
CA THR A 41 -15.65 4.06 -8.41
C THR A 41 -16.41 4.04 -7.10
N MET A 42 -16.90 5.23 -6.69
CA MET A 42 -17.84 5.35 -5.58
C MET A 42 -19.25 5.38 -6.15
N GLU A 43 -20.12 4.51 -5.68
CA GLU A 43 -21.52 4.39 -6.13
C GLU A 43 -22.45 4.17 -4.93
N GLN A 44 -23.72 4.53 -5.10
CA GLN A 44 -24.73 4.20 -4.11
C GLN A 44 -25.36 2.85 -4.47
N ALA A 45 -25.25 1.90 -3.57
CA ALA A 45 -25.84 0.57 -3.71
C ALA A 45 -27.39 0.62 -3.52
N PRO A 46 -28.14 -0.43 -3.95
CA PRO A 46 -29.60 -0.47 -3.82
C PRO A 46 -30.12 -0.36 -2.37
N ASP A 47 -29.33 -0.77 -1.39
CA ASP A 47 -29.60 -0.62 0.05
C ASP A 47 -29.28 0.79 0.59
N ARG A 48 -28.96 1.73 -0.31
CA ARG A 48 -28.62 3.14 -0.04
C ARG A 48 -27.27 3.34 0.64
N LYS A 49 -26.45 2.32 0.79
CA LYS A 49 -25.07 2.46 1.24
C LYS A 49 -24.20 3.02 0.13
N TRP A 50 -23.21 3.82 0.51
CA TRP A 50 -22.15 4.23 -0.40
C TRP A 50 -21.04 3.20 -0.38
N VAL A 51 -20.62 2.74 -1.56
CA VAL A 51 -19.66 1.65 -1.70
C VAL A 51 -18.59 1.99 -2.73
N ILE A 52 -17.43 1.43 -2.55
CA ILE A 52 -16.36 1.46 -3.55
C ILE A 52 -16.36 0.13 -4.29
N MET A 53 -16.39 0.23 -5.62
CA MET A 53 -16.44 -0.91 -6.53
C MET A 53 -15.25 -0.91 -7.48
N ASP A 54 -14.89 -2.12 -7.91
CA ASP A 54 -13.96 -2.33 -9.02
C ASP A 54 -14.66 -2.20 -10.39
N SER A 55 -13.90 -2.32 -11.48
CA SER A 55 -14.43 -2.26 -12.85
C SER A 55 -15.40 -3.41 -13.20
N LYS A 56 -15.41 -4.48 -12.40
CA LYS A 56 -16.35 -5.60 -12.55
C LYS A 56 -17.62 -5.40 -11.75
N LYS A 57 -17.80 -4.23 -11.13
CA LYS A 57 -18.91 -3.91 -10.22
C LYS A 57 -18.96 -4.77 -8.97
N THR A 58 -17.80 -5.27 -8.54
CA THR A 58 -17.68 -5.96 -7.26
C THR A 58 -17.47 -4.94 -6.16
N THR A 59 -18.32 -4.96 -5.12
CA THR A 59 -18.14 -4.12 -3.93
C THR A 59 -16.90 -4.58 -3.16
N LEU A 60 -15.98 -3.67 -2.92
CA LEU A 60 -14.75 -3.92 -2.18
C LEU A 60 -14.88 -3.55 -0.71
N TYR A 61 -15.53 -2.41 -0.42
CA TYR A 61 -15.80 -1.89 0.92
C TYR A 61 -16.83 -0.78 0.87
N GLU A 62 -17.39 -0.45 2.05
CA GLU A 62 -18.35 0.63 2.21
C GLU A 62 -17.60 1.95 2.50
N VAL A 63 -18.21 3.07 2.13
CA VAL A 63 -17.76 4.40 2.56
C VAL A 63 -18.39 4.72 3.90
N PHE A 64 -17.64 5.29 4.81
CA PHE A 64 -18.17 5.75 6.09
C PHE A 64 -19.29 6.79 5.85
N ILE A 65 -20.37 6.73 6.60
CA ILE A 65 -21.47 7.69 6.48
C ILE A 65 -21.28 8.81 7.48
N TYR A 66 -21.30 10.03 6.96
CA TYR A 66 -21.25 11.25 7.74
C TYR A 66 -22.42 12.16 7.32
N ASP A 67 -23.19 12.59 8.27
CA ASP A 67 -24.32 13.51 8.07
C ASP A 67 -25.26 13.13 6.89
N ASN A 68 -25.71 11.86 6.87
CA ASN A 68 -26.58 11.25 5.86
C ASN A 68 -26.00 11.12 4.44
N GLY A 69 -24.69 11.36 4.24
CA GLY A 69 -23.98 11.22 2.99
C GLY A 69 -22.68 10.41 3.13
N PRO A 70 -21.96 10.21 2.01
CA PRO A 70 -20.65 9.61 2.08
C PRO A 70 -19.67 10.55 2.79
N ASP A 71 -18.65 9.97 3.42
CA ASP A 71 -17.62 10.73 4.11
C ASP A 71 -16.95 11.75 3.21
N TYR A 72 -16.55 12.88 3.77
CA TYR A 72 -15.86 13.94 3.05
C TYR A 72 -14.33 13.76 3.09
N ALA A 73 -13.66 14.27 2.08
CA ALA A 73 -12.20 14.23 2.03
C ALA A 73 -11.59 15.16 3.10
N ALA A 74 -10.81 14.57 3.99
CA ALA A 74 -10.05 15.28 5.01
C ALA A 74 -8.57 14.91 4.87
N ASP A 75 -7.71 15.90 4.67
CA ASP A 75 -6.28 15.72 4.35
C ASP A 75 -6.03 14.80 3.13
N GLY A 76 -6.99 14.72 2.18
CA GLY A 76 -6.92 13.89 0.99
C GLY A 76 -7.35 12.44 1.20
N LEU A 77 -7.86 12.09 2.37
CA LEU A 77 -8.34 10.76 2.72
C LEU A 77 -9.85 10.79 3.05
N ILE A 78 -10.52 9.67 2.79
CA ILE A 78 -11.89 9.38 3.26
C ILE A 78 -11.85 8.17 4.17
N ARG A 79 -12.81 8.08 5.11
CA ARG A 79 -12.99 6.89 5.93
C ARG A 79 -13.78 5.84 5.16
N VAL A 80 -13.36 4.60 5.29
CA VAL A 80 -14.02 3.43 4.67
C VAL A 80 -14.27 2.36 5.71
N VAL A 81 -15.26 1.50 5.44
CA VAL A 81 -15.69 0.46 6.38
C VAL A 81 -15.62 -0.91 5.71
N LYS A 82 -15.01 -1.87 6.38
CA LYS A 82 -15.01 -3.27 5.97
C LYS A 82 -15.07 -4.16 7.21
N ASN A 83 -15.98 -5.11 7.20
CA ASN A 83 -16.19 -6.02 8.34
C ASN A 83 -16.44 -5.28 9.68
N GLY A 84 -17.15 -4.15 9.65
CA GLY A 84 -17.43 -3.33 10.83
C GLY A 84 -16.25 -2.55 11.39
N LYS A 85 -15.10 -2.55 10.70
CA LYS A 85 -13.92 -1.76 11.07
C LYS A 85 -13.72 -0.60 10.11
N ILE A 86 -13.19 0.50 10.63
CA ILE A 86 -12.92 1.72 9.89
C ILE A 86 -11.44 1.75 9.50
N GLY A 87 -11.19 2.13 8.25
CA GLY A 87 -9.87 2.44 7.70
C GLY A 87 -9.92 3.70 6.88
N TYR A 88 -8.89 3.94 6.07
CA TYR A 88 -8.80 5.14 5.25
C TYR A 88 -8.39 4.80 3.82
N ALA A 89 -9.02 5.47 2.87
CA ALA A 89 -8.69 5.38 1.45
C ALA A 89 -8.34 6.76 0.90
N ASP A 90 -7.55 6.80 -0.16
CA ASP A 90 -7.28 8.02 -0.90
C ASP A 90 -8.58 8.55 -1.52
N ALA A 91 -8.87 9.82 -1.32
CA ALA A 91 -10.14 10.43 -1.72
C ALA A 91 -10.33 10.57 -3.24
N LYS A 92 -9.27 10.41 -4.04
CA LYS A 92 -9.31 10.54 -5.50
C LYS A 92 -9.31 9.18 -6.20
N THR A 93 -8.49 8.27 -5.72
CA THR A 93 -8.30 6.95 -6.33
C THR A 93 -9.10 5.86 -5.66
N TYR A 94 -9.60 6.12 -4.46
CA TYR A 94 -10.26 5.17 -3.56
C TYR A 94 -9.39 3.97 -3.17
N ALA A 95 -8.09 3.99 -3.44
CA ALA A 95 -7.18 2.96 -2.99
C ALA A 95 -7.02 3.01 -1.46
N ILE A 96 -7.01 1.84 -0.83
CA ILE A 96 -6.79 1.75 0.63
C ILE A 96 -5.40 2.29 0.97
N VAL A 97 -5.33 3.20 1.92
CA VAL A 97 -4.11 3.77 2.51
C VAL A 97 -3.84 3.15 3.87
N ILE A 98 -4.87 3.02 4.69
CA ILE A 98 -4.82 2.32 5.98
C ILE A 98 -5.95 1.31 6.01
N GLU A 99 -5.58 0.02 6.14
CA GLU A 99 -6.55 -1.07 6.18
C GLU A 99 -7.60 -0.86 7.28
N PRO A 100 -8.87 -1.19 7.03
CA PRO A 100 -9.93 -1.15 8.02
C PRO A 100 -9.61 -2.04 9.23
N GLN A 101 -9.35 -1.40 10.37
CA GLN A 101 -8.91 -2.07 11.60
C GLN A 101 -9.39 -1.39 12.88
N PHE A 102 -9.89 -0.17 12.81
CA PHE A 102 -10.29 0.63 13.97
C PHE A 102 -11.78 0.48 14.28
N ASP A 103 -12.14 0.47 15.55
CA ASP A 103 -13.54 0.55 15.99
C ASP A 103 -14.08 1.97 15.81
N CYS A 104 -13.27 2.96 16.12
CA CYS A 104 -13.57 4.37 15.91
C CYS A 104 -12.39 5.08 15.26
N ALA A 105 -12.70 5.94 14.30
CA ALA A 105 -11.68 6.68 13.55
C ALA A 105 -12.23 8.04 13.12
N TYR A 106 -11.63 9.11 13.62
CA TYR A 106 -11.95 10.47 13.20
C TYR A 106 -11.31 10.81 11.85
N PRO A 107 -11.81 11.81 11.13
CA PRO A 107 -11.14 12.33 9.94
C PRO A 107 -9.69 12.72 10.22
N PHE A 108 -8.86 12.69 9.18
CA PHE A 108 -7.50 13.23 9.27
C PHE A 108 -7.53 14.74 9.45
N GLU A 109 -6.68 15.24 10.33
CA GLU A 109 -6.46 16.65 10.56
C GLU A 109 -4.98 16.89 10.83
N ASN A 110 -4.36 17.82 10.07
CA ASN A 110 -2.94 18.15 10.20
C ASN A 110 -2.01 16.90 10.10
N GLY A 111 -2.33 15.98 9.20
CA GLY A 111 -1.53 14.77 8.94
C GLY A 111 -1.73 13.62 9.92
N LYS A 112 -2.66 13.73 10.87
CA LYS A 112 -2.95 12.68 11.86
C LYS A 112 -4.44 12.45 12.01
N ALA A 113 -4.82 11.23 12.40
CA ALA A 113 -6.19 10.88 12.77
C ALA A 113 -6.24 10.27 14.17
N LYS A 114 -7.25 10.65 14.95
CA LYS A 114 -7.53 10.07 16.25
C LYS A 114 -8.32 8.78 16.05
N VAL A 115 -7.79 7.65 16.54
CA VAL A 115 -8.36 6.30 16.33
C VAL A 115 -8.37 5.49 17.61
N SER A 116 -9.22 4.46 17.66
CA SER A 116 -9.23 3.47 18.73
C SER A 116 -9.72 2.11 18.26
N ASN A 117 -9.16 1.04 18.83
CA ASN A 117 -9.62 -0.35 18.68
C ASN A 117 -10.45 -0.83 19.89
N GLN A 118 -10.76 0.09 20.83
CA GLN A 118 -11.60 -0.18 21.99
C GLN A 118 -12.48 1.06 22.21
N CYS A 119 -13.55 1.14 21.47
CA CYS A 119 -14.38 2.32 21.41
C CYS A 119 -15.86 1.92 21.51
N GLN A 120 -16.66 2.76 22.13
CA GLN A 120 -18.10 2.62 22.23
C GLN A 120 -18.79 3.87 21.72
N THR A 121 -19.96 3.68 21.11
CA THR A 121 -20.84 4.78 20.77
C THR A 121 -21.82 4.99 21.94
N VAL A 122 -21.83 6.16 22.52
CA VAL A 122 -22.76 6.55 23.57
C VAL A 122 -23.66 7.66 23.08
N LYS A 123 -24.89 7.72 23.61
CA LYS A 123 -25.83 8.80 23.32
C LYS A 123 -25.63 9.93 24.30
N GLU A 124 -25.46 11.16 23.76
CA GLU A 124 -25.45 12.42 24.49
C GLU A 124 -26.59 13.32 23.95
N GLY A 125 -27.77 13.23 24.56
CA GLY A 125 -28.96 13.92 24.07
C GLY A 125 -29.40 13.34 22.71
N GLU A 126 -29.47 14.19 21.68
CA GLU A 126 -29.83 13.80 20.32
C GLU A 126 -28.65 13.26 19.49
N TYR A 127 -27.43 13.44 19.98
CA TYR A 127 -26.22 13.06 19.26
C TYR A 127 -25.66 11.72 19.75
N SER A 128 -24.83 11.12 18.91
CA SER A 128 -24.03 9.95 19.28
C SER A 128 -22.56 10.32 19.22
N VAL A 129 -21.83 10.04 20.29
CA VAL A 129 -20.39 10.33 20.38
C VAL A 129 -19.61 9.04 20.62
N TRP A 130 -18.37 9.04 20.18
CA TRP A 130 -17.45 7.94 20.45
C TRP A 130 -16.67 8.19 21.74
N THR A 131 -16.62 7.18 22.59
CA THR A 131 -15.83 7.17 23.82
C THR A 131 -14.82 6.02 23.82
N SER A 132 -13.63 6.28 24.35
CA SER A 132 -12.58 5.30 24.50
C SER A 132 -11.61 5.72 25.61
N GLU A 133 -11.08 4.76 26.34
CA GLU A 133 -9.98 4.97 27.29
C GLU A 133 -8.59 4.93 26.62
N VAL A 134 -8.53 4.48 25.36
CA VAL A 134 -7.26 4.18 24.65
C VAL A 134 -7.20 4.83 23.29
N TRP A 135 -7.41 6.14 23.24
CA TRP A 135 -7.21 6.91 22.01
C TRP A 135 -5.74 6.94 21.61
N LYS A 136 -5.50 6.79 20.30
CA LYS A 136 -4.19 6.93 19.68
C LYS A 136 -4.27 7.87 18.49
N TYR A 137 -3.13 8.36 18.02
CA TYR A 137 -3.02 9.11 16.78
C TYR A 137 -2.22 8.32 15.77
N VAL A 138 -2.74 8.18 14.57
CA VAL A 138 -2.10 7.50 13.46
C VAL A 138 -1.75 8.52 12.37
N ASP A 139 -0.58 8.39 11.76
CA ASP A 139 -0.20 9.18 10.59
C ASP A 139 -0.71 8.54 9.27
N LYS A 140 -0.51 9.24 8.13
CA LYS A 140 -0.94 8.74 6.81
C LYS A 140 -0.22 7.47 6.36
N GLN A 141 0.85 7.07 7.00
CA GLN A 141 1.57 5.81 6.79
C GLN A 141 1.07 4.68 7.70
N GLY A 142 0.06 4.94 8.52
CA GLY A 142 -0.48 3.95 9.46
C GLY A 142 0.37 3.76 10.73
N LYS A 143 1.29 4.69 11.02
CA LYS A 143 2.16 4.62 12.22
C LYS A 143 1.56 5.42 13.37
N PHE A 144 1.72 4.88 14.58
CA PHE A 144 1.30 5.50 15.83
C PHE A 144 2.38 6.40 16.44
#